data_527805df330503516aad136df06bf57c
#
_entry.id   527805df330503516aad136df06bf57c
#
_cell.length_a   1.000
_cell.length_b   1.000
_cell.length_c   1.000
_cell.angle_alpha   90.00
_cell.angle_beta   90.00
_cell.angle_gamma   90.00
#
_symmetry.space_group_name_H-M   'P 1'
#
loop_
_entity.id
_entity.type
_entity.pdbx_description
1 polymer ?
#
loop_
_entity_poly.entity_id
_entity_poly.type
_entity_poly.pdbx_seq_one_letter_code
_entity_poly.pdbx_strand_id
1 'polypeptide(L)'
;MSDPFFDTNVVIDWLNRRPEARAELIRYRRHRISRIVWTEVLAGEALEHREAIRQVISAFDVVEIDARIATAAADIRYRSRMKLMDAYILATAQVNGSILITRNTKDFPAEMPGIRVPYTL
;
A
#
# COMPACT_ATOMS: atom_id res chain seq x y z
N MET A 1 14.01 12.74 -0.57
CA MET A 1 13.24 11.58 -1.02
C MET A 1 11.87 11.55 -0.39
N SER A 2 10.87 11.22 -1.16
CA SER A 2 9.52 11.06 -0.63
C SER A 2 9.41 9.78 0.19
N ASP A 3 8.61 9.83 1.25
CA ASP A 3 8.33 8.63 2.04
C ASP A 3 7.52 7.63 1.20
N PRO A 4 7.78 6.33 1.33
CA PRO A 4 7.14 5.33 0.51
C PRO A 4 5.70 5.07 0.91
N PHE A 5 4.96 4.46 -0.01
CA PHE A 5 3.65 3.88 0.25
C PHE A 5 3.80 2.36 0.41
N PHE A 6 3.00 1.80 1.29
CA PHE A 6 3.01 0.35 1.55
C PHE A 6 1.71 -0.27 1.06
N ASP A 7 1.85 -1.40 0.35
CA ASP A 7 0.70 -2.19 -0.08
C ASP A 7 0.14 -3.00 1.09
N THR A 8 -1.08 -3.46 0.93
CA THR A 8 -1.82 -4.18 1.96
C THR A 8 -1.06 -5.38 2.52
N ASN A 9 -0.42 -6.18 1.65
CA ASN A 9 0.28 -7.39 2.09
C ASN A 9 1.43 -7.08 3.05
N VAL A 10 2.17 -5.99 2.81
CA VAL A 10 3.29 -5.61 3.69
C VAL A 10 2.76 -5.10 5.03
N VAL A 11 1.67 -4.34 5.02
CA VAL A 11 1.04 -3.87 6.26
C VAL A 11 0.55 -5.05 7.09
N ILE A 12 -0.09 -6.03 6.46
CA ILE A 12 -0.56 -7.24 7.14
C ILE A 12 0.60 -8.05 7.69
N ASP A 13 1.69 -8.21 6.92
CA ASP A 13 2.89 -8.89 7.41
C ASP A 13 3.43 -8.19 8.67
N TRP A 14 3.45 -6.86 8.66
CA TRP A 14 3.90 -6.08 9.83
C TRP A 14 2.98 -6.29 11.03
N LEU A 15 1.65 -6.30 10.82
CA LEU A 15 0.68 -6.59 11.88
C LEU A 15 0.88 -8.00 12.44
N ASN A 16 1.28 -8.95 11.59
CA ASN A 16 1.56 -10.32 11.99
C ASN A 16 2.96 -10.50 12.56
N ARG A 17 3.66 -9.40 12.81
CA ARG A 17 5.00 -9.37 13.41
C ARG A 17 6.06 -10.10 12.59
N ARG A 18 5.91 -10.11 11.27
CA ARG A 18 6.94 -10.65 10.38
C ARG A 18 8.20 -9.81 10.49
N PRO A 19 9.36 -10.40 10.81
CA PRO A 19 10.60 -9.62 10.95
C PRO A 19 11.02 -8.94 9.65
N GLU A 20 10.74 -9.55 8.51
CA GLU A 20 11.06 -8.97 7.20
C GLU A 20 10.31 -7.65 6.97
N ALA A 21 9.01 -7.60 7.33
CA ALA A 21 8.21 -6.39 7.22
C ALA A 21 8.70 -5.32 8.18
N ARG A 22 9.00 -5.71 9.41
CA ARG A 22 9.54 -4.77 10.40
C ARG A 22 10.85 -4.18 9.93
N ALA A 23 11.76 -5.00 9.39
CA ALA A 23 13.05 -4.54 8.88
C ALA A 23 12.85 -3.55 7.73
N GLU A 24 11.86 -3.76 6.90
CA GLU A 24 11.57 -2.85 5.80
C GLU A 24 11.04 -1.51 6.32
N LEU A 25 10.09 -1.53 7.24
CA LEU A 25 9.49 -0.31 7.76
C LEU A 25 10.50 0.59 8.48
N ILE A 26 11.41 0.03 9.26
CA ILE A 26 12.38 0.83 10.01
C ILE A 26 13.40 1.54 9.12
N ARG A 27 13.48 1.22 7.83
CA ARG A 27 14.33 1.92 6.86
C ARG A 27 13.88 3.36 6.60
N TYR A 28 12.60 3.68 6.90
CA TYR A 28 11.98 4.94 6.53
C TYR A 28 11.49 5.68 7.77
N ARG A 29 11.53 7.00 7.71
CA ARG A 29 11.07 7.84 8.82
C ARG A 29 9.56 7.86 8.93
N ARG A 30 8.86 7.85 7.79
CA ARG A 30 7.40 7.92 7.73
C ARG A 30 6.89 6.81 6.83
N HIS A 31 5.68 6.37 7.12
CA HIS A 31 5.07 5.26 6.42
C HIS A 31 3.69 5.70 5.96
N ARG A 32 3.46 5.67 4.65
CA ARG A 32 2.19 6.11 4.07
C ARG A 32 1.43 4.93 3.50
N ILE A 33 0.11 5.02 3.59
CA ILE A 33 -0.78 4.07 2.93
C ILE A 33 -1.90 4.84 2.25
N SER A 34 -2.43 4.28 1.16
CA SER A 34 -3.64 4.83 0.56
C SER A 34 -4.84 4.48 1.42
N ARG A 35 -5.92 5.26 1.27
CA ARG A 35 -7.19 4.93 1.93
C ARG A 35 -7.68 3.54 1.51
N ILE A 36 -7.36 3.09 0.31
CA ILE A 36 -7.73 1.75 -0.17
C ILE A 36 -7.03 0.67 0.67
N VAL A 37 -5.72 0.83 0.91
CA VAL A 37 -4.97 -0.12 1.75
C VAL A 37 -5.54 -0.16 3.16
N TRP A 38 -5.81 1.00 3.74
CA TRP A 38 -6.46 1.12 5.05
C TRP A 38 -7.76 0.31 5.09
N THR A 39 -8.58 0.45 4.06
CA THR A 39 -9.86 -0.25 3.97
C THR A 39 -9.66 -1.76 3.85
N GLU A 40 -8.71 -2.19 3.01
CA GLU A 40 -8.45 -3.62 2.81
C GLU A 40 -7.95 -4.30 4.07
N VAL A 41 -7.08 -3.61 4.82
CA VAL A 41 -6.58 -4.15 6.10
C VAL A 41 -7.74 -4.35 7.08
N LEU A 42 -8.61 -3.34 7.22
CA LEU A 42 -9.74 -3.45 8.15
C LEU A 42 -10.78 -4.46 7.68
N ALA A 43 -11.02 -4.53 6.36
CA ALA A 43 -12.00 -5.48 5.80
C ALA A 43 -11.58 -6.93 6.03
N GLY A 44 -10.28 -7.19 6.18
CA GLY A 44 -9.76 -8.53 6.46
C GLY A 44 -9.88 -8.95 7.92
N GLU A 45 -10.33 -8.05 8.81
CA GLU A 45 -10.41 -8.32 10.24
C GLU A 45 -11.84 -8.61 10.69
N ALA A 46 -11.97 -9.50 11.68
CA ALA A 46 -13.25 -9.70 12.34
C ALA A 46 -13.70 -8.41 13.03
N LEU A 47 -15.01 -8.19 13.08
CA LEU A 47 -15.57 -6.93 13.61
C LEU A 47 -15.06 -6.63 15.03
N GLU A 48 -14.96 -7.64 15.88
CA GLU A 48 -14.51 -7.47 17.27
C GLU A 48 -13.05 -7.03 17.39
N HIS A 49 -12.23 -7.22 16.34
CA HIS A 49 -10.82 -6.82 16.35
C HIS A 49 -10.57 -5.54 15.57
N ARG A 50 -11.57 -5.07 14.83
CA ARG A 50 -11.39 -3.97 13.87
C ARG A 50 -10.93 -2.68 14.53
N GLU A 51 -11.50 -2.33 15.68
CA GLU A 51 -11.12 -1.09 16.37
C GLU A 51 -9.68 -1.14 16.87
N ALA A 52 -9.23 -2.28 17.40
CA ALA A 52 -7.85 -2.42 17.85
C ALA A 52 -6.87 -2.30 16.67
N ILE A 53 -7.20 -2.92 15.54
CA ILE A 53 -6.36 -2.82 14.33
C ILE A 53 -6.36 -1.40 13.80
N ARG A 54 -7.51 -0.73 13.79
CA ARG A 54 -7.60 0.68 13.36
C ARG A 54 -6.66 1.57 14.17
N GLN A 55 -6.58 1.35 15.47
CA GLN A 55 -5.67 2.11 16.33
C GLN A 55 -4.21 1.81 16.00
N VAL A 56 -3.86 0.54 15.75
CA VAL A 56 -2.49 0.16 15.41
C VAL A 56 -2.06 0.76 14.09
N ILE A 57 -2.91 0.70 13.06
CA ILE A 57 -2.57 1.25 11.74
C ILE A 57 -2.63 2.77 11.69
N SER A 58 -3.09 3.44 12.77
CA SER A 58 -3.00 4.89 12.87
C SER A 58 -1.54 5.39 12.90
N ALA A 59 -0.58 4.49 13.09
CA ALA A 59 0.84 4.82 12.94
C ALA A 59 1.22 5.17 11.49
N PHE A 60 0.39 4.76 10.52
CA PHE A 60 0.60 5.10 9.12
C PHE A 60 -0.10 6.42 8.79
N ASP A 61 0.53 7.21 7.91
CA ASP A 61 -0.12 8.39 7.34
C ASP A 61 -1.02 7.93 6.19
N VAL A 62 -2.31 8.17 6.30
CA VAL A 62 -3.28 7.78 5.28
C VAL A 62 -3.45 8.91 4.27
N VAL A 63 -3.31 8.60 2.99
CA VAL A 63 -3.54 9.56 1.91
C VAL A 63 -4.91 9.26 1.30
N GLU A 64 -5.78 10.28 1.30
CA GLU A 64 -7.14 10.16 0.78
C GLU A 64 -7.13 10.11 -0.75
N ILE A 65 -8.16 9.48 -1.31
CA ILE A 65 -8.35 9.42 -2.75
C ILE A 65 -8.99 10.72 -3.21
N ASP A 66 -8.26 11.50 -3.98
CA ASP A 66 -8.77 12.71 -4.60
C ASP A 66 -9.00 12.51 -6.10
N ALA A 67 -9.46 13.57 -6.78
CA ALA A 67 -9.78 13.47 -8.23
C ALA A 67 -8.53 13.16 -9.07
N ARG A 68 -7.35 13.65 -8.68
CA ARG A 68 -6.11 13.38 -9.42
C ARG A 68 -5.74 11.91 -9.33
N ILE A 69 -5.84 11.34 -8.14
CA ILE A 69 -5.56 9.92 -7.92
C ILE A 69 -6.57 9.07 -8.66
N ALA A 70 -7.85 9.43 -8.59
CA ALA A 70 -8.92 8.69 -9.27
C ALA A 70 -8.71 8.69 -10.79
N THR A 71 -8.33 9.82 -11.36
CA THR A 71 -8.05 9.93 -12.79
C THR A 71 -6.86 9.07 -13.18
N ALA A 72 -5.78 9.13 -12.40
CA ALA A 72 -4.59 8.31 -12.64
C ALA A 72 -4.93 6.83 -12.54
N ALA A 73 -5.76 6.43 -11.57
CA ALA A 73 -6.19 5.04 -11.42
C ALA A 73 -6.98 4.55 -12.65
N ALA A 74 -7.88 5.39 -13.17
CA ALA A 74 -8.64 5.08 -14.36
C ALA A 74 -7.71 4.86 -15.57
N ASP A 75 -6.69 5.71 -15.71
CA ASP A 75 -5.70 5.59 -16.80
C ASP A 75 -4.89 4.30 -16.68
N ILE A 76 -4.43 3.97 -15.48
CA ILE A 76 -3.69 2.75 -15.23
C ILE A 76 -4.55 1.54 -15.58
N ARG A 77 -5.77 1.51 -15.10
CA ARG A 77 -6.70 0.41 -15.38
C ARG A 77 -6.93 0.24 -16.87
N TYR A 78 -7.13 1.34 -17.59
CA TYR A 78 -7.37 1.31 -19.03
C TYR A 78 -6.18 0.74 -19.80
N ARG A 79 -4.95 1.13 -19.42
CA ARG A 79 -3.73 0.77 -20.15
C ARG A 79 -3.21 -0.61 -19.80
N SER A 80 -3.39 -1.07 -18.56
CA SER A 80 -2.72 -2.28 -18.06
C SER A 80 -3.66 -3.41 -17.72
N ARG A 81 -4.95 -3.18 -17.65
CA ARG A 81 -5.96 -4.12 -17.15
C ARG A 81 -5.74 -4.54 -15.70
N MET A 82 -4.94 -3.77 -14.97
CA MET A 82 -4.74 -3.99 -13.54
C MET A 82 -6.10 -3.92 -12.82
N LYS A 83 -6.27 -4.72 -11.76
CA LYS A 83 -7.48 -4.63 -10.94
C LYS A 83 -7.67 -3.22 -10.43
N LEU A 84 -8.92 -2.76 -10.36
CA LEU A 84 -9.20 -1.35 -10.06
C LEU A 84 -8.63 -0.92 -8.72
N MET A 85 -8.77 -1.73 -7.66
CA MET A 85 -8.23 -1.37 -6.36
C MET A 85 -6.71 -1.28 -6.39
N ASP A 86 -6.03 -2.18 -7.10
CA ASP A 86 -4.57 -2.12 -7.28
C ASP A 86 -4.18 -0.87 -8.06
N ALA A 87 -4.97 -0.49 -9.06
CA ALA A 87 -4.72 0.74 -9.81
C ALA A 87 -4.82 1.98 -8.91
N TYR A 88 -5.77 2.02 -7.99
CA TYR A 88 -5.87 3.10 -7.00
C TYR A 88 -4.65 3.15 -6.09
N ILE A 89 -4.19 1.99 -5.63
CA ILE A 89 -3.03 1.90 -4.74
C ILE A 89 -1.78 2.43 -5.45
N LEU A 90 -1.55 1.97 -6.68
CA LEU A 90 -0.41 2.42 -7.48
C LEU A 90 -0.52 3.91 -7.81
N ALA A 91 -1.70 4.37 -8.22
CA ALA A 91 -1.92 5.77 -8.56
C ALA A 91 -1.64 6.70 -7.38
N THR A 92 -2.01 6.28 -6.16
CA THR A 92 -1.76 7.07 -4.96
C THR A 92 -0.26 7.32 -4.79
N ALA A 93 0.56 6.30 -4.98
CA ALA A 93 2.01 6.45 -4.90
C ALA A 93 2.54 7.34 -6.02
N GLN A 94 2.11 7.10 -7.26
CA GLN A 94 2.60 7.85 -8.44
C GLN A 94 2.26 9.33 -8.36
N VAL A 95 1.02 9.67 -8.01
CA VAL A 95 0.58 11.07 -7.92
C VAL A 95 1.35 11.82 -6.84
N ASN A 96 1.78 11.11 -5.79
CA ASN A 96 2.58 11.67 -4.71
C ASN A 96 4.09 11.61 -4.98
N GLY A 97 4.49 11.24 -6.20
CA GLY A 97 5.92 11.20 -6.58
C GLY A 97 6.73 10.20 -5.76
N SER A 98 6.12 9.08 -5.36
CA SER A 98 6.75 8.12 -4.46
C SER A 98 6.67 6.70 -5.02
N ILE A 99 7.29 5.77 -4.32
CA ILE A 99 7.31 4.35 -4.68
C ILE A 99 6.24 3.60 -3.89
N LEU A 100 5.81 2.48 -4.44
CA LEU A 100 4.95 1.51 -3.77
C LEU A 100 5.80 0.31 -3.36
N ILE A 101 5.77 -0.02 -2.08
CA ILE A 101 6.45 -1.19 -1.53
C ILE A 101 5.42 -2.31 -1.43
N THR A 102 5.64 -3.38 -2.16
CA THR A 102 4.70 -4.50 -2.24
C THR A 102 5.43 -5.83 -2.37
N ARG A 103 4.83 -6.89 -1.86
CA ARG A 103 5.30 -8.25 -2.03
C ARG A 103 4.54 -8.97 -3.16
N ASN A 104 3.52 -8.31 -3.71
CA ASN A 104 2.62 -8.89 -4.72
C ASN A 104 3.18 -8.67 -6.13
N THR A 105 4.09 -9.55 -6.54
CA THR A 105 4.73 -9.45 -7.87
C THR A 105 3.82 -9.92 -9.01
N LYS A 106 2.71 -10.59 -8.68
CA LYS A 106 1.73 -11.02 -9.68
C LYS A 106 0.99 -9.82 -10.28
N ASP A 107 0.54 -8.91 -9.40
CA ASP A 107 -0.23 -7.73 -9.83
C ASP A 107 0.66 -6.51 -10.05
N PHE A 108 1.81 -6.45 -9.36
CA PHE A 108 2.79 -5.37 -9.51
C PHE A 108 4.15 -5.96 -9.86
N PRO A 109 4.44 -6.18 -11.16
CA PRO A 109 5.73 -6.77 -11.56
C PRO A 109 6.91 -5.98 -11.00
N ALA A 110 7.94 -6.69 -10.54
CA ALA A 110 9.09 -6.08 -9.87
C ALA A 110 9.83 -5.08 -10.76
N GLU A 111 9.81 -5.29 -12.08
CA GLU A 111 10.45 -4.41 -13.05
C GLU A 111 9.64 -3.16 -13.36
N MET A 112 8.39 -3.06 -12.90
CA MET A 112 7.57 -1.88 -13.12
C MET A 112 8.17 -0.67 -12.41
N PRO A 113 8.32 0.50 -13.10
CA PRO A 113 8.83 1.70 -12.44
C PRO A 113 8.01 2.08 -11.21
N GLY A 114 8.71 2.46 -10.14
CA GLY A 114 8.06 2.88 -8.90
C GLY A 114 7.64 1.74 -7.99
N ILE A 115 7.98 0.49 -8.33
CA ILE A 115 7.70 -0.67 -7.48
C ILE A 115 8.99 -1.12 -6.78
N ARG A 116 8.89 -1.37 -5.49
CA ARG A 116 9.95 -2.02 -4.72
C ARG A 116 9.39 -3.28 -4.08
N VAL A 117 10.04 -4.41 -4.35
CA VAL A 117 9.74 -5.70 -3.71
C VAL A 117 10.79 -5.91 -2.63
N PRO A 118 10.43 -5.72 -1.34
CA PRO A 118 11.44 -5.67 -0.27
C PRO A 118 11.92 -7.03 0.18
N TYR A 119 11.07 -8.05 0.05
CA TYR A 119 11.36 -9.42 0.48
C TYR A 119 10.36 -10.38 -0.15
N THR A 120 10.66 -11.66 -0.08
CA THR A 120 9.73 -12.74 -0.45
C THR A 120 9.52 -13.63 0.77
N LEU A 121 8.34 -14.22 0.87
CA LEU A 121 8.02 -15.17 1.94
C LEU A 121 7.79 -16.57 1.40
#